data_f51f4b124941cc579be49e7ce7875b78
#
_entry.id   f51f4b124941cc579be49e7ce7875b78
#
_cell.length_a   1.000
_cell.length_b   1.000
_cell.length_c   1.000
_cell.angle_alpha   90.00
_cell.angle_beta   90.00
_cell.angle_gamma   90.00
#
_symmetry.space_group_name_H-M   'P 1'
#
loop_
_entity.id
_entity.type
_entity.pdbx_description
1 polymer ?
#
loop_
_entity_poly.entity_id
_entity_poly.type
_entity_poly.pdbx_seq_one_letter_code
_entity_poly.pdbx_strand_id
1 'polypeptide(L)'
;MGLNREVYALTSDEKGEFLPVKKPSAVHLAWGDTSGLPDKLMLVVAESWGKSKDEKIVSHEISSLVQSKNISNLKIGNVSSGGATIYGEFRELCGIVPTKLKFRKVNKEDLIGCLPNDLMANGYKTVSLHGAHGTMYDRMTWYPLVGIQKMLFKENLPFDKTKECYSFPGYCDRYLFEHALHELKSVPKVLLYWMSLNSHTPYDKRDISFYDEAICKNGLGENYSEQLCVYHQLHYQFFKELEKMTHDPALKGMEVIVVGDHAPIFNDEESREKFEKNQVSSISFSVK
;
A
#
# COMPACT_ATOMS: atom_id res chain seq x y z
N MET A 1 11.67 -2.61 -21.77
CA MET A 1 11.19 -1.29 -22.26
C MET A 1 10.59 -0.38 -21.17
N GLY A 2 10.28 -0.86 -19.97
CA GLY A 2 9.73 -0.05 -18.86
C GLY A 2 10.73 0.91 -18.22
N LEU A 3 11.92 0.46 -17.85
CA LEU A 3 12.94 1.26 -17.15
C LEU A 3 13.32 2.56 -17.90
N ASN A 4 13.43 2.51 -19.24
CA ASN A 4 13.79 3.69 -20.04
C ASN A 4 12.68 4.77 -20.06
N ARG A 5 11.41 4.40 -19.93
CA ARG A 5 10.29 5.36 -19.84
C ARG A 5 10.25 6.05 -18.48
N GLU A 6 10.52 5.33 -17.40
CA GLU A 6 10.56 5.90 -16.05
C GLU A 6 11.75 6.84 -15.89
N VAL A 7 12.93 6.48 -16.38
CA VAL A 7 14.12 7.34 -16.35
C VAL A 7 13.90 8.60 -17.22
N TYR A 8 13.30 8.47 -18.40
CA TYR A 8 12.98 9.62 -19.26
C TYR A 8 11.91 10.52 -18.64
N ALA A 9 10.88 9.94 -18.01
CA ALA A 9 9.87 10.68 -17.26
C ALA A 9 10.49 11.47 -16.08
N LEU A 10 11.49 10.92 -15.40
CA LEU A 10 12.22 11.57 -14.31
C LEU A 10 13.14 12.72 -14.78
N THR A 11 13.52 12.77 -16.06
CA THR A 11 14.46 13.77 -16.61
C THR A 11 13.81 14.92 -17.41
N SER A 12 12.51 14.80 -17.81
CA SER A 12 11.82 15.87 -18.55
C SER A 12 11.43 17.06 -17.64
N ASP A 13 11.54 18.30 -18.08
CA ASP A 13 11.27 19.53 -17.26
C ASP A 13 9.81 19.97 -17.23
N GLU A 14 8.90 19.24 -17.88
CA GLU A 14 7.50 19.63 -17.97
C GLU A 14 6.67 19.14 -16.78
N LYS A 15 5.94 20.02 -16.14
CA LYS A 15 4.93 19.71 -15.14
C LYS A 15 3.88 18.76 -15.72
N GLY A 16 3.56 17.68 -15.01
CA GLY A 16 2.42 16.81 -15.35
C GLY A 16 1.09 17.45 -14.95
N GLU A 17 0.04 17.05 -15.65
CA GLU A 17 -1.34 17.34 -15.26
C GLU A 17 -1.91 16.19 -14.43
N PHE A 18 -2.97 16.47 -13.68
CA PHE A 18 -3.73 15.48 -12.95
C PHE A 18 -5.12 15.32 -13.57
N LEU A 19 -5.56 14.10 -13.76
CA LEU A 19 -6.87 13.76 -14.29
C LEU A 19 -7.68 13.02 -13.21
N PRO A 20 -8.99 13.27 -13.10
CA PRO A 20 -9.85 12.49 -12.22
C PRO A 20 -9.79 11.00 -12.56
N VAL A 21 -9.87 10.13 -11.54
CA VAL A 21 -10.02 8.69 -11.76
C VAL A 21 -11.34 8.41 -12.47
N LYS A 22 -11.33 7.50 -13.43
CA LYS A 22 -12.54 7.11 -14.19
C LYS A 22 -13.50 6.22 -13.38
N LYS A 23 -12.99 5.55 -12.36
CA LYS A 23 -13.75 4.65 -11.47
C LYS A 23 -13.38 4.95 -10.02
N PRO A 24 -14.29 4.72 -9.07
CA PRO A 24 -14.02 4.96 -7.65
C PRO A 24 -12.77 4.22 -7.15
N SER A 25 -11.99 4.88 -6.28
CA SER A 25 -10.89 4.27 -5.53
C SER A 25 -11.42 3.40 -4.39
N ALA A 26 -10.56 2.61 -3.75
CA ALA A 26 -10.93 1.83 -2.57
C ALA A 26 -11.35 2.74 -1.40
N VAL A 27 -10.67 3.86 -1.23
CA VAL A 27 -11.01 4.89 -0.24
C VAL A 27 -12.41 5.44 -0.49
N HIS A 28 -12.73 5.83 -1.72
CA HIS A 28 -14.07 6.33 -2.06
C HIS A 28 -15.17 5.28 -1.81
N LEU A 29 -14.91 4.01 -2.14
CA LEU A 29 -15.87 2.91 -1.96
C LEU A 29 -16.10 2.56 -0.48
N ALA A 30 -15.06 2.65 0.35
CA ALA A 30 -15.14 2.23 1.75
C ALA A 30 -15.49 3.37 2.71
N TRP A 31 -14.90 4.55 2.52
CA TRP A 31 -15.07 5.69 3.43
C TRP A 31 -15.99 6.79 2.88
N GLY A 32 -16.23 6.83 1.54
CA GLY A 32 -17.14 7.80 0.91
C GLY A 32 -16.73 9.24 1.19
N ASP A 33 -17.63 9.98 1.85
CA ASP A 33 -17.27 11.25 2.45
C ASP A 33 -16.58 11.02 3.82
N THR A 34 -15.78 11.97 4.26
CA THR A 34 -14.99 11.87 5.49
C THR A 34 -15.78 12.17 6.75
N SER A 35 -17.09 12.43 6.65
CA SER A 35 -17.96 12.73 7.79
C SER A 35 -18.28 11.45 8.57
N GLY A 36 -18.10 11.49 9.89
CA GLY A 36 -18.46 10.37 10.77
C GLY A 36 -17.45 9.21 10.78
N LEU A 37 -16.29 9.37 10.17
CA LEU A 37 -15.21 8.37 10.27
C LEU A 37 -14.69 8.26 11.71
N PRO A 38 -14.26 7.05 12.14
CA PRO A 38 -13.75 6.84 13.50
C PRO A 38 -12.38 7.52 13.70
N ASP A 39 -12.01 7.70 14.96
CA ASP A 39 -10.78 8.43 15.33
C ASP A 39 -9.50 7.81 14.77
N LYS A 40 -9.47 6.52 14.46
CA LYS A 40 -8.30 5.84 13.92
C LYS A 40 -8.59 5.28 12.54
N LEU A 41 -7.77 5.69 11.59
CA LEU A 41 -7.84 5.27 10.19
C LEU A 41 -6.48 4.75 9.73
N MET A 42 -6.48 3.64 9.02
CA MET A 42 -5.29 3.09 8.40
C MET A 42 -5.55 2.82 6.92
N LEU A 43 -4.81 3.49 6.06
CA LEU A 43 -4.80 3.25 4.62
C LEU A 43 -3.45 2.65 4.24
N VAL A 44 -3.45 1.42 3.74
CA VAL A 44 -2.28 0.76 3.18
C VAL A 44 -2.42 0.71 1.67
N VAL A 45 -1.45 1.28 0.97
CA VAL A 45 -1.24 1.01 -0.45
C VAL A 45 -0.18 -0.10 -0.52
N ALA A 46 -0.63 -1.31 -0.86
CA ALA A 46 0.21 -2.50 -0.85
C ALA A 46 0.94 -2.65 -2.19
N GLU A 47 2.27 -2.59 -2.13
CA GLU A 47 3.16 -2.73 -3.29
C GLU A 47 2.85 -4.01 -4.08
N SER A 48 2.59 -3.87 -5.38
CA SER A 48 2.36 -4.96 -6.34
C SER A 48 1.18 -5.91 -6.00
N TRP A 49 0.24 -5.57 -5.10
CA TRP A 49 -0.86 -6.47 -4.74
C TRP A 49 -1.96 -6.48 -5.80
N GLY A 50 -1.70 -7.20 -6.89
CA GLY A 50 -2.56 -7.32 -8.05
C GLY A 50 -3.87 -8.08 -7.79
N LYS A 51 -4.87 -7.87 -8.63
CA LYS A 51 -6.08 -8.71 -8.68
C LYS A 51 -5.75 -10.03 -9.35
N SER A 52 -5.72 -11.13 -8.58
CA SER A 52 -5.61 -12.47 -9.14
C SER A 52 -6.88 -12.87 -9.88
N LYS A 53 -6.75 -13.61 -10.98
CA LYS A 53 -7.85 -14.25 -11.69
C LYS A 53 -8.39 -15.48 -10.93
N ASP A 54 -7.55 -16.11 -10.09
CA ASP A 54 -7.98 -17.14 -9.13
C ASP A 54 -8.22 -16.50 -7.77
N GLU A 55 -9.47 -16.46 -7.33
CA GLU A 55 -9.86 -15.89 -6.04
C GLU A 55 -9.28 -16.63 -4.84
N LYS A 56 -8.86 -17.88 -5.00
CA LYS A 56 -8.21 -18.64 -3.94
C LYS A 56 -6.88 -18.03 -3.52
N ILE A 57 -6.15 -17.42 -4.46
CA ILE A 57 -4.85 -16.80 -4.17
C ILE A 57 -5.03 -15.68 -3.15
N VAL A 58 -5.90 -14.71 -3.44
CA VAL A 58 -6.17 -13.59 -2.52
C VAL A 58 -6.79 -14.09 -1.22
N SER A 59 -7.75 -15.01 -1.29
CA SER A 59 -8.39 -15.57 -0.09
C SER A 59 -7.39 -16.27 0.83
N HIS A 60 -6.39 -16.93 0.28
CA HIS A 60 -5.32 -17.55 1.06
C HIS A 60 -4.37 -16.50 1.66
N GLU A 61 -3.98 -15.48 0.89
CA GLU A 61 -3.14 -14.37 1.39
C GLU A 61 -3.75 -13.69 2.62
N ILE A 62 -5.05 -13.41 2.59
CA ILE A 62 -5.78 -12.75 3.68
C ILE A 62 -6.42 -13.69 4.68
N SER A 63 -6.11 -14.99 4.64
CA SER A 63 -6.81 -16.00 5.46
C SER A 63 -6.75 -15.73 6.96
N SER A 64 -5.67 -15.14 7.46
CA SER A 64 -5.57 -14.70 8.86
C SER A 64 -6.62 -13.66 9.23
N LEU A 65 -6.89 -12.70 8.35
CA LEU A 65 -7.94 -11.69 8.55
C LEU A 65 -9.34 -12.31 8.47
N VAL A 66 -9.57 -13.20 7.49
CA VAL A 66 -10.87 -13.90 7.35
C VAL A 66 -11.24 -14.69 8.60
N GLN A 67 -10.25 -15.31 9.25
CA GLN A 67 -10.43 -16.14 10.43
C GLN A 67 -10.37 -15.35 11.74
N SER A 68 -10.00 -14.09 11.70
CA SER A 68 -9.80 -13.26 12.89
C SER A 68 -11.11 -12.96 13.62
N LYS A 69 -11.09 -13.10 14.94
CA LYS A 69 -12.19 -12.67 15.82
C LYS A 69 -12.14 -11.17 16.17
N ASN A 70 -10.99 -10.53 15.88
CA ASN A 70 -10.73 -9.13 16.24
C ASN A 70 -11.17 -8.15 15.16
N ILE A 71 -11.68 -8.62 14.03
CA ILE A 71 -12.19 -7.76 12.97
C ILE A 71 -13.66 -8.02 12.67
N SER A 72 -14.28 -7.06 12.03
CA SER A 72 -15.66 -7.11 11.55
C SER A 72 -15.78 -6.36 10.22
N ASN A 73 -16.90 -6.54 9.54
CA ASN A 73 -17.23 -5.84 8.29
C ASN A 73 -16.17 -6.03 7.17
N LEU A 74 -15.46 -7.17 7.19
CA LEU A 74 -14.47 -7.46 6.14
C LEU A 74 -15.16 -7.51 4.77
N LYS A 75 -14.75 -6.62 3.88
CA LYS A 75 -15.15 -6.57 2.48
C LYS A 75 -13.94 -6.82 1.60
N ILE A 76 -14.10 -7.68 0.63
CA ILE A 76 -13.07 -8.00 -0.38
C ILE A 76 -13.56 -7.43 -1.72
N GLY A 77 -12.70 -6.71 -2.42
CA GLY A 77 -13.03 -6.08 -3.69
C GLY A 77 -11.81 -5.90 -4.58
N ASN A 78 -12.00 -5.08 -5.59
CA ASN A 78 -10.93 -4.67 -6.49
C ASN A 78 -11.21 -3.27 -7.03
N VAL A 79 -10.16 -2.58 -7.45
CA VAL A 79 -10.24 -1.28 -8.08
C VAL A 79 -9.41 -1.23 -9.36
N SER A 80 -9.70 -0.28 -10.22
CA SER A 80 -8.89 -0.07 -11.43
C SER A 80 -7.51 0.43 -11.06
N SER A 81 -6.49 -0.10 -11.73
CA SER A 81 -5.11 0.39 -11.60
C SER A 81 -4.52 0.66 -12.98
N GLY A 82 -3.42 1.39 -13.01
CA GLY A 82 -2.69 1.63 -14.25
C GLY A 82 -1.32 2.22 -13.97
N GLY A 83 -0.27 1.48 -14.31
CA GLY A 83 1.09 1.98 -14.30
C GLY A 83 1.86 1.78 -13.02
N ALA A 84 2.63 2.76 -12.61
CA ALA A 84 3.57 2.68 -11.49
C ALA A 84 2.88 2.96 -10.15
N THR A 85 3.58 2.63 -9.06
CA THR A 85 3.17 2.85 -7.66
C THR A 85 2.51 4.19 -7.41
N ILE A 86 3.08 5.26 -7.93
CA ILE A 86 2.59 6.62 -7.73
C ILE A 86 1.15 6.85 -8.24
N TYR A 87 0.70 6.10 -9.26
CA TYR A 87 -0.70 6.16 -9.71
C TYR A 87 -1.65 5.59 -8.65
N GLY A 88 -1.23 4.52 -7.97
CA GLY A 88 -1.97 3.96 -6.84
C GLY A 88 -2.07 4.94 -5.68
N GLU A 89 -0.97 5.62 -5.35
CA GLU A 89 -0.94 6.62 -4.29
C GLU A 89 -1.91 7.78 -4.57
N PHE A 90 -1.82 8.43 -5.73
CA PHE A 90 -2.73 9.53 -6.09
C PHE A 90 -4.18 9.08 -6.25
N ARG A 91 -4.42 7.86 -6.77
CA ARG A 91 -5.76 7.27 -6.85
C ARG A 91 -6.42 7.22 -5.48
N GLU A 92 -5.72 6.72 -4.48
CA GLU A 92 -6.29 6.52 -3.14
C GLU A 92 -6.29 7.80 -2.31
N LEU A 93 -5.25 8.62 -2.38
CA LEU A 93 -5.15 9.83 -1.57
C LEU A 93 -5.98 10.99 -2.12
N CYS A 94 -6.15 11.08 -3.45
CA CYS A 94 -6.72 12.28 -4.08
C CYS A 94 -7.81 11.99 -5.13
N GLY A 95 -8.08 10.73 -5.47
CA GLY A 95 -9.03 10.41 -6.54
C GLY A 95 -8.61 10.89 -7.93
N ILE A 96 -7.31 11.06 -8.15
CA ILE A 96 -6.71 11.54 -9.40
C ILE A 96 -5.59 10.62 -9.87
N VAL A 97 -5.16 10.80 -11.11
CA VAL A 97 -3.99 10.12 -11.68
C VAL A 97 -3.10 11.14 -12.40
N PRO A 98 -1.78 11.09 -12.19
CA PRO A 98 -0.88 12.00 -12.89
C PRO A 98 -0.65 11.56 -14.32
N THR A 99 -0.47 12.50 -15.25
CA THR A 99 -0.11 12.24 -16.64
C THR A 99 1.39 12.07 -16.85
N LYS A 100 2.21 12.56 -15.91
CA LYS A 100 3.68 12.49 -15.91
C LYS A 100 4.20 12.20 -14.49
N LEU A 101 5.38 11.58 -14.38
CA LEU A 101 5.98 11.16 -13.10
C LEU A 101 6.92 12.23 -12.51
N LYS A 102 6.52 13.53 -12.55
CA LYS A 102 7.30 14.64 -12.01
C LYS A 102 6.48 15.51 -11.08
N PHE A 103 6.92 15.58 -9.84
CA PHE A 103 6.13 16.20 -8.78
C PHE A 103 6.83 17.39 -8.10
N ARG A 104 8.06 17.76 -8.52
CA ARG A 104 8.81 18.90 -7.94
C ARG A 104 8.15 20.27 -8.17
N LYS A 105 7.34 20.39 -9.23
CA LYS A 105 6.65 21.62 -9.60
C LYS A 105 5.15 21.58 -9.32
N VAL A 106 4.69 20.57 -8.59
CA VAL A 106 3.28 20.44 -8.19
C VAL A 106 2.97 21.46 -7.10
N ASN A 107 1.84 22.13 -7.22
CA ASN A 107 1.36 23.11 -6.27
C ASN A 107 0.14 22.58 -5.51
N LYS A 108 -0.24 23.26 -4.43
CA LYS A 108 -1.40 22.87 -3.62
C LYS A 108 -2.71 22.91 -4.41
N GLU A 109 -2.84 23.82 -5.35
CA GLU A 109 -4.00 23.99 -6.23
C GLU A 109 -4.20 22.80 -7.18
N ASP A 110 -3.13 22.07 -7.48
CA ASP A 110 -3.18 20.84 -8.29
C ASP A 110 -3.75 19.64 -7.49
N LEU A 111 -3.75 19.72 -6.15
CA LEU A 111 -4.00 18.64 -5.21
C LEU A 111 -5.16 18.97 -4.25
N ILE A 112 -6.21 19.59 -4.78
CA ILE A 112 -7.43 19.92 -4.02
C ILE A 112 -8.26 18.65 -3.81
N GLY A 113 -8.90 18.52 -2.62
CA GLY A 113 -9.79 17.40 -2.30
C GLY A 113 -9.06 16.09 -2.01
N CYS A 114 -7.79 16.15 -1.60
CA CYS A 114 -7.07 14.98 -1.14
C CYS A 114 -7.49 14.58 0.28
N LEU A 115 -7.73 13.30 0.50
CA LEU A 115 -8.17 12.72 1.78
C LEU A 115 -7.38 13.23 3.01
N PRO A 116 -6.03 13.29 3.02
CA PRO A 116 -5.34 13.75 4.21
C PRO A 116 -5.62 15.23 4.56
N ASN A 117 -5.82 16.10 3.55
CA ASN A 117 -6.22 17.50 3.79
C ASN A 117 -7.61 17.58 4.42
N ASP A 118 -8.58 16.81 3.93
CA ASP A 118 -9.93 16.79 4.46
C ASP A 118 -9.97 16.24 5.89
N LEU A 119 -9.21 15.17 6.15
CA LEU A 119 -9.09 14.60 7.50
C LEU A 119 -8.36 15.55 8.46
N MET A 120 -7.32 16.24 8.01
CA MET A 120 -6.63 17.25 8.82
C MET A 120 -7.57 18.38 9.21
N ALA A 121 -8.43 18.85 8.29
CA ALA A 121 -9.46 19.84 8.59
C ALA A 121 -10.49 19.33 9.61
N ASN A 122 -10.69 18.01 9.71
CA ASN A 122 -11.52 17.33 10.70
C ASN A 122 -10.77 16.91 11.98
N GLY A 123 -9.57 17.45 12.19
CA GLY A 123 -8.79 17.27 13.43
C GLY A 123 -7.95 16.01 13.51
N TYR A 124 -7.76 15.27 12.41
CA TYR A 124 -6.84 14.14 12.38
C TYR A 124 -5.38 14.58 12.29
N LYS A 125 -4.52 13.90 13.00
CA LYS A 125 -3.10 13.86 12.69
C LYS A 125 -2.89 12.95 11.48
N THR A 126 -2.19 13.43 10.47
CA THR A 126 -1.92 12.67 9.25
C THR A 126 -0.45 12.26 9.20
N VAL A 127 -0.21 10.97 9.15
CA VAL A 127 1.14 10.37 9.18
C VAL A 127 1.31 9.48 7.98
N SER A 128 2.45 9.57 7.28
CA SER A 128 2.83 8.57 6.27
C SER A 128 3.96 7.69 6.76
N LEU A 129 3.96 6.43 6.33
CA LEU A 129 4.97 5.42 6.62
C LEU A 129 5.40 4.72 5.31
N HIS A 130 6.71 4.67 5.05
CA HIS A 130 7.28 3.97 3.91
C HIS A 130 8.73 3.56 4.18
N GLY A 131 9.07 2.31 3.92
CA GLY A 131 10.40 1.76 4.20
C GLY A 131 11.53 2.31 3.32
N ALA A 132 11.23 2.86 2.14
CA ALA A 132 12.22 3.44 1.24
C ALA A 132 12.45 4.94 1.45
N HIS A 133 13.35 5.52 0.64
CA HIS A 133 13.66 6.95 0.70
C HIS A 133 12.51 7.82 0.18
N GLY A 134 12.22 8.90 0.91
CA GLY A 134 11.17 9.87 0.55
C GLY A 134 11.45 10.69 -0.70
N THR A 135 12.70 10.66 -1.21
CA THR A 135 13.06 11.30 -2.48
C THR A 135 12.49 10.58 -3.71
N MET A 136 12.11 9.29 -3.57
CA MET A 136 11.45 8.57 -4.65
C MET A 136 10.11 9.20 -4.99
N TYR A 137 9.86 9.40 -6.29
CA TYR A 137 8.66 10.10 -6.78
C TYR A 137 8.45 11.48 -6.16
N ASP A 138 9.51 12.14 -5.70
CA ASP A 138 9.45 13.46 -5.05
C ASP A 138 8.46 13.52 -3.87
N ARG A 139 8.22 12.40 -3.14
CA ARG A 139 7.23 12.32 -2.05
C ARG A 139 7.44 13.38 -0.97
N MET A 140 8.69 13.70 -0.64
CA MET A 140 9.01 14.77 0.32
C MET A 140 8.47 16.14 -0.12
N THR A 141 8.26 16.34 -1.43
CA THR A 141 7.73 17.59 -1.98
C THR A 141 6.21 17.63 -1.96
N TRP A 142 5.56 16.56 -2.43
CA TRP A 142 4.10 16.61 -2.62
C TRP A 142 3.28 16.03 -1.44
N TYR A 143 3.82 15.18 -0.59
CA TYR A 143 3.10 14.69 0.61
C TYR A 143 2.62 15.82 1.52
N PRO A 144 3.42 16.85 1.82
CA PRO A 144 2.92 18.00 2.59
C PRO A 144 1.77 18.75 1.89
N LEU A 145 1.76 18.78 0.56
CA LEU A 145 0.72 19.46 -0.21
C LEU A 145 -0.63 18.75 -0.14
N VAL A 146 -0.63 17.42 -0.06
CA VAL A 146 -1.86 16.62 0.13
C VAL A 146 -2.31 16.55 1.59
N GLY A 147 -1.56 17.16 2.52
CA GLY A 147 -1.95 17.24 3.93
C GLY A 147 -1.28 16.20 4.84
N ILE A 148 -0.20 15.54 4.43
CA ILE A 148 0.60 14.68 5.32
C ILE A 148 1.46 15.57 6.23
N GLN A 149 1.23 15.50 7.54
CA GLN A 149 1.91 16.33 8.55
C GLN A 149 3.21 15.69 9.07
N LYS A 150 3.27 14.36 9.13
CA LYS A 150 4.46 13.62 9.58
C LYS A 150 4.81 12.56 8.56
N MET A 151 6.05 12.54 8.12
CA MET A 151 6.55 11.59 7.13
C MET A 151 7.60 10.69 7.77
N LEU A 152 7.38 9.38 7.75
CA LEU A 152 8.32 8.36 8.21
C LEU A 152 8.83 7.60 7.00
N PHE A 153 9.99 8.01 6.53
CA PHE A 153 10.76 7.36 5.46
C PHE A 153 12.03 6.74 6.05
N LYS A 154 12.75 5.96 5.27
CA LYS A 154 14.01 5.33 5.69
C LYS A 154 14.96 6.31 6.38
N GLU A 155 15.10 7.53 5.86
CA GLU A 155 15.99 8.56 6.40
C GLU A 155 15.55 9.14 7.75
N ASN A 156 14.27 9.00 8.11
CA ASN A 156 13.71 9.50 9.38
C ASN A 156 13.56 8.40 10.43
N LEU A 157 13.70 7.15 10.04
CA LEU A 157 13.61 6.00 10.93
C LEU A 157 15.00 5.71 11.54
N PRO A 158 15.08 5.12 12.75
CA PRO A 158 16.35 4.73 13.34
C PRO A 158 17.12 3.81 12.39
N PHE A 159 18.38 4.16 12.10
CA PHE A 159 19.21 3.38 11.19
C PHE A 159 19.53 2.00 11.78
N ASP A 160 19.14 0.96 11.03
CA ASP A 160 19.47 -0.43 11.36
C ASP A 160 19.59 -1.23 10.05
N LYS A 161 20.84 -1.52 9.67
CA LYS A 161 21.12 -2.27 8.43
C LYS A 161 20.49 -3.67 8.42
N THR A 162 20.25 -4.28 9.56
CA THR A 162 19.65 -5.62 9.66
C THR A 162 18.16 -5.63 9.29
N LYS A 163 17.53 -4.47 9.25
CA LYS A 163 16.13 -4.28 8.87
C LYS A 163 15.92 -3.98 7.38
N GLU A 164 17.01 -3.83 6.61
CA GLU A 164 16.92 -3.58 5.18
C GLU A 164 16.45 -4.81 4.40
N CYS A 165 15.61 -4.57 3.39
CA CYS A 165 15.21 -5.59 2.43
C CYS A 165 16.32 -5.90 1.43
N TYR A 166 16.28 -7.08 0.87
CA TYR A 166 17.17 -7.54 -0.20
C TYR A 166 16.61 -7.18 -1.59
N SER A 167 15.29 -7.27 -1.76
CA SER A 167 14.62 -6.98 -3.04
C SER A 167 14.70 -5.51 -3.43
N PHE A 168 14.57 -4.61 -2.46
CA PHE A 168 14.55 -3.16 -2.70
C PHE A 168 15.23 -2.39 -1.57
N PRO A 169 16.00 -1.30 -1.88
CA PRO A 169 16.73 -0.53 -0.87
C PRO A 169 15.80 0.22 0.10
N GLY A 170 15.46 -0.41 1.21
CA GLY A 170 14.59 0.16 2.23
C GLY A 170 14.40 -0.80 3.40
N TYR A 171 13.70 -0.38 4.45
CA TYR A 171 13.33 -1.24 5.56
C TYR A 171 12.15 -2.12 5.20
N CYS A 172 12.27 -3.41 5.51
CA CYS A 172 11.20 -4.37 5.25
C CYS A 172 9.96 -4.08 6.11
N ASP A 173 8.78 -4.24 5.52
CA ASP A 173 7.50 -3.92 6.16
C ASP A 173 7.30 -4.59 7.51
N ARG A 174 7.83 -5.83 7.70
CA ARG A 174 7.76 -6.53 8.99
C ARG A 174 8.35 -5.75 10.17
N TYR A 175 9.31 -4.86 9.92
CA TYR A 175 9.91 -3.99 10.95
C TYR A 175 9.18 -2.66 11.11
N LEU A 176 8.25 -2.34 10.22
CA LEU A 176 7.48 -1.10 10.25
C LEU A 176 6.19 -1.22 11.05
N PHE A 177 5.71 -2.42 11.35
CA PHE A 177 4.48 -2.62 12.14
C PHE A 177 4.55 -1.98 13.53
N GLU A 178 5.71 -2.02 14.19
CA GLU A 178 5.91 -1.35 15.48
C GLU A 178 5.80 0.18 15.36
N HIS A 179 6.34 0.75 14.28
CA HIS A 179 6.21 2.18 13.99
C HIS A 179 4.77 2.56 13.67
N ALA A 180 4.08 1.73 12.87
CA ALA A 180 2.66 1.91 12.56
C ALA A 180 1.81 1.92 13.84
N LEU A 181 1.99 0.93 14.71
CA LEU A 181 1.28 0.84 15.97
C LEU A 181 1.58 2.03 16.89
N HIS A 182 2.84 2.45 16.97
CA HIS A 182 3.24 3.62 17.74
C HIS A 182 2.49 4.88 17.28
N GLU A 183 2.46 5.16 15.96
CA GLU A 183 1.79 6.34 15.44
C GLU A 183 0.27 6.29 15.64
N LEU A 184 -0.36 5.12 15.46
CA LEU A 184 -1.78 4.91 15.70
C LEU A 184 -2.18 5.12 17.17
N LYS A 185 -1.24 4.96 18.10
CA LYS A 185 -1.45 5.15 19.56
C LYS A 185 -1.01 6.52 20.05
N SER A 186 -0.23 7.27 19.27
CA SER A 186 0.42 8.51 19.72
C SER A 186 -0.56 9.66 19.96
N VAL A 187 -1.69 9.67 19.27
CA VAL A 187 -2.73 10.69 19.38
C VAL A 187 -4.12 10.06 19.27
N PRO A 188 -5.16 10.71 19.83
CA PRO A 188 -6.52 10.17 19.77
C PRO A 188 -7.01 10.00 18.32
N LYS A 189 -6.82 10.99 17.45
CA LYS A 189 -7.40 11.05 16.12
C LYS A 189 -6.31 11.06 15.05
N VAL A 190 -6.20 9.97 14.26
CA VAL A 190 -5.07 9.78 13.35
C VAL A 190 -5.48 9.06 12.05
N LEU A 191 -4.92 9.55 10.92
CA LEU A 191 -4.78 8.79 9.68
C LEU A 191 -3.33 8.30 9.59
N LEU A 192 -3.12 7.01 9.55
CA LEU A 192 -1.86 6.41 9.10
C LEU A 192 -2.01 5.97 7.65
N TYR A 193 -1.26 6.60 6.77
CA TYR A 193 -1.07 6.19 5.39
C TYR A 193 0.23 5.39 5.27
N TRP A 194 0.17 4.14 4.82
CA TRP A 194 1.34 3.28 4.66
C TRP A 194 1.47 2.81 3.22
N MET A 195 2.55 3.23 2.55
CA MET A 195 3.00 2.63 1.29
C MET A 195 3.94 1.47 1.63
N SER A 196 3.54 0.22 1.36
CA SER A 196 4.38 -0.95 1.66
C SER A 196 5.54 -1.09 0.66
N LEU A 197 6.46 -2.03 0.89
CA LEU A 197 7.69 -2.13 0.11
C LEU A 197 8.07 -3.57 -0.28
N ASN A 198 7.86 -4.53 0.61
CA ASN A 198 8.48 -5.87 0.51
C ASN A 198 8.14 -6.65 -0.75
N SER A 199 6.96 -6.44 -1.29
CA SER A 199 6.46 -7.14 -2.48
C SER A 199 6.86 -6.45 -3.79
N HIS A 200 7.92 -5.62 -3.76
CA HIS A 200 8.54 -5.04 -4.95
C HIS A 200 9.41 -6.10 -5.67
N THR A 201 9.34 -6.12 -6.99
CA THR A 201 10.22 -6.96 -7.83
C THR A 201 11.68 -6.48 -7.78
N PRO A 202 12.67 -7.37 -7.85
CA PRO A 202 12.60 -8.83 -7.84
C PRO A 202 12.25 -9.37 -6.45
N TYR A 203 11.37 -10.35 -6.38
CA TYR A 203 10.96 -10.97 -5.11
C TYR A 203 12.09 -11.82 -4.56
N ASP A 204 12.50 -11.57 -3.30
CA ASP A 204 13.65 -12.25 -2.68
C ASP A 204 13.22 -13.06 -1.45
N LYS A 205 13.58 -14.34 -1.40
CA LYS A 205 13.28 -15.24 -0.27
C LYS A 205 13.81 -14.72 1.07
N ARG A 206 14.90 -13.95 1.08
CA ARG A 206 15.50 -13.39 2.30
C ARG A 206 14.62 -12.32 2.96
N ASP A 207 13.70 -11.75 2.21
CA ASP A 207 12.71 -10.78 2.72
C ASP A 207 11.53 -11.47 3.43
N ILE A 208 11.41 -12.79 3.29
CA ILE A 208 10.42 -13.60 4.01
C ILE A 208 10.95 -13.94 5.40
N SER A 209 10.16 -13.69 6.44
CA SER A 209 10.54 -13.99 7.84
C SER A 209 10.66 -15.49 8.10
N PHE A 210 9.77 -16.28 7.49
CA PHE A 210 9.75 -17.72 7.56
C PHE A 210 9.21 -18.29 6.25
N TYR A 211 10.10 -18.87 5.45
CA TYR A 211 9.72 -19.50 4.18
C TYR A 211 9.12 -20.90 4.44
N ASP A 212 7.91 -21.12 3.94
CA ASP A 212 7.22 -22.40 4.03
C ASP A 212 6.58 -22.74 2.68
N GLU A 213 7.06 -23.80 2.04
CA GLU A 213 6.55 -24.24 0.75
C GLU A 213 5.06 -24.69 0.82
N ALA A 214 4.59 -25.11 1.99
CA ALA A 214 3.19 -25.45 2.18
C ALA A 214 2.26 -24.26 1.99
N ILE A 215 2.71 -23.04 2.33
CA ILE A 215 1.95 -21.80 2.07
C ILE A 215 1.72 -21.62 0.57
N CYS A 216 2.74 -21.87 -0.24
CA CYS A 216 2.63 -21.78 -1.70
C CYS A 216 1.71 -22.85 -2.27
N LYS A 217 1.89 -24.11 -1.88
CA LYS A 217 1.03 -25.23 -2.33
C LYS A 217 -0.43 -25.00 -1.98
N ASN A 218 -0.71 -24.55 -0.78
CA ASN A 218 -2.07 -24.28 -0.32
C ASN A 218 -2.74 -23.10 -1.04
N GLY A 219 -1.97 -22.05 -1.36
CA GLY A 219 -2.49 -20.85 -2.00
C GLY A 219 -2.47 -20.88 -3.52
N LEU A 220 -1.45 -21.52 -4.13
CA LEU A 220 -1.18 -21.47 -5.57
C LEU A 220 -1.43 -22.80 -6.30
N GLY A 221 -1.62 -23.92 -5.56
CA GLY A 221 -1.69 -25.27 -6.13
C GLY A 221 -0.31 -25.86 -6.39
N GLU A 222 -0.21 -26.82 -7.33
CA GLU A 222 1.02 -27.57 -7.56
C GLU A 222 1.99 -26.89 -8.55
N ASN A 223 1.48 -26.00 -9.42
CA ASN A 223 2.28 -25.37 -10.49
C ASN A 223 2.45 -23.88 -10.24
N TYR A 224 3.64 -23.49 -9.81
CA TYR A 224 4.00 -22.09 -9.60
C TYR A 224 5.52 -21.87 -9.80
N SER A 225 5.89 -20.66 -10.26
CA SER A 225 7.28 -20.24 -10.27
C SER A 225 7.77 -19.88 -8.86
N GLU A 226 9.08 -19.95 -8.64
CA GLU A 226 9.67 -19.50 -7.37
C GLU A 226 9.33 -18.05 -7.05
N GLN A 227 9.35 -17.16 -8.06
CA GLN A 227 9.00 -15.76 -7.88
C GLN A 227 7.55 -15.58 -7.45
N LEU A 228 6.62 -16.33 -8.03
CA LEU A 228 5.21 -16.29 -7.63
C LEU A 228 5.02 -16.79 -6.18
N CYS A 229 5.73 -17.84 -5.80
CA CYS A 229 5.70 -18.35 -4.42
C CYS A 229 6.23 -17.32 -3.42
N VAL A 230 7.37 -16.68 -3.71
CA VAL A 230 7.93 -15.62 -2.85
C VAL A 230 6.97 -14.44 -2.74
N TYR A 231 6.45 -13.95 -3.86
CA TYR A 231 5.44 -12.89 -3.90
C TYR A 231 4.23 -13.22 -3.02
N HIS A 232 3.67 -14.43 -3.20
CA HIS A 232 2.52 -14.89 -2.42
C HIS A 232 2.80 -14.93 -0.91
N GLN A 233 3.97 -15.45 -0.50
CA GLN A 233 4.36 -15.50 0.90
C GLN A 233 4.61 -14.12 1.51
N LEU A 234 5.13 -13.16 0.74
CA LEU A 234 5.31 -11.78 1.22
C LEU A 234 3.96 -11.14 1.58
N HIS A 235 2.93 -11.29 0.72
CA HIS A 235 1.59 -10.81 1.03
C HIS A 235 0.93 -11.58 2.18
N TYR A 236 1.02 -12.91 2.17
CA TYR A 236 0.50 -13.75 3.26
C TYR A 236 1.06 -13.31 4.62
N GLN A 237 2.37 -13.09 4.71
CA GLN A 237 3.01 -12.65 5.95
C GLN A 237 2.63 -11.22 6.33
N PHE A 238 2.53 -10.32 5.37
CA PHE A 238 2.06 -8.95 5.62
C PHE A 238 0.67 -8.96 6.27
N PHE A 239 -0.28 -9.70 5.70
CA PHE A 239 -1.63 -9.79 6.25
C PHE A 239 -1.68 -10.51 7.61
N LYS A 240 -0.81 -11.47 7.84
CA LYS A 240 -0.68 -12.13 9.15
C LYS A 240 -0.17 -11.18 10.22
N GLU A 241 0.82 -10.33 9.92
CA GLU A 241 1.31 -9.31 10.84
C GLU A 241 0.26 -8.19 11.04
N LEU A 242 -0.45 -7.80 10.00
CA LEU A 242 -1.56 -6.85 10.09
C LEU A 242 -2.66 -7.38 11.02
N GLU A 243 -3.02 -8.65 10.90
CA GLU A 243 -4.00 -9.30 11.80
C GLU A 243 -3.53 -9.27 13.25
N LYS A 244 -2.27 -9.64 13.53
CA LYS A 244 -1.71 -9.56 14.88
C LYS A 244 -1.78 -8.15 15.46
N MET A 245 -1.52 -7.12 14.66
CA MET A 245 -1.61 -5.74 15.11
C MET A 245 -3.04 -5.39 15.59
N THR A 246 -4.09 -5.98 15.00
CA THR A 246 -5.48 -5.73 15.40
C THR A 246 -5.82 -6.24 16.81
N HIS A 247 -4.94 -7.04 17.44
CA HIS A 247 -5.12 -7.50 18.83
C HIS A 247 -4.82 -6.41 19.88
N ASP A 248 -4.19 -5.30 19.49
CA ASP A 248 -3.95 -4.20 20.42
C ASP A 248 -5.27 -3.49 20.75
N PRO A 249 -5.70 -3.48 22.01
CA PRO A 249 -6.98 -2.91 22.41
C PRO A 249 -7.09 -1.40 22.14
N ALA A 250 -5.97 -0.69 21.98
CA ALA A 250 -5.96 0.72 21.61
C ALA A 250 -6.43 0.97 20.17
N LEU A 251 -6.53 -0.07 19.34
CA LEU A 251 -7.00 0.02 17.95
C LEU A 251 -8.50 -0.28 17.79
N LYS A 252 -9.20 -0.53 18.88
CA LYS A 252 -10.65 -0.79 18.83
C LYS A 252 -11.39 0.33 18.09
N GLY A 253 -12.23 -0.05 17.13
CA GLY A 253 -12.98 0.87 16.29
C GLY A 253 -12.20 1.43 15.09
N MET A 254 -10.91 1.07 14.93
CA MET A 254 -10.13 1.50 13.77
C MET A 254 -10.71 0.95 12.48
N GLU A 255 -10.81 1.80 11.47
CA GLU A 255 -11.12 1.40 10.10
C GLU A 255 -9.83 1.23 9.30
N VAL A 256 -9.75 0.14 8.54
CA VAL A 256 -8.58 -0.23 7.73
C VAL A 256 -8.98 -0.44 6.29
N ILE A 257 -8.22 0.14 5.37
CA ILE A 257 -8.23 -0.19 3.94
C ILE A 257 -6.85 -0.68 3.56
N VAL A 258 -6.78 -1.80 2.83
CA VAL A 258 -5.59 -2.23 2.12
C VAL A 258 -5.95 -2.37 0.65
N VAL A 259 -5.16 -1.76 -0.22
CA VAL A 259 -5.40 -1.78 -1.67
C VAL A 259 -4.07 -1.85 -2.42
N GLY A 260 -3.99 -2.64 -3.46
CA GLY A 260 -2.79 -2.71 -4.30
C GLY A 260 -2.57 -1.42 -5.11
N ASP A 261 -1.33 -1.13 -5.43
CA ASP A 261 -0.97 0.00 -6.31
C ASP A 261 -1.07 -0.38 -7.79
N HIS A 262 -0.45 -1.49 -8.20
CA HIS A 262 -0.45 -2.03 -9.56
C HIS A 262 -0.37 -3.57 -9.58
N ALA A 263 -0.51 -4.15 -10.78
CA ALA A 263 -0.32 -5.59 -10.97
C ALA A 263 1.16 -6.00 -10.75
N PRO A 264 1.43 -7.21 -10.21
CA PRO A 264 2.79 -7.68 -9.99
C PRO A 264 3.56 -7.87 -11.30
N ILE A 265 4.88 -7.73 -11.22
CA ILE A 265 5.79 -7.89 -12.34
C ILE A 265 6.53 -9.23 -12.18
N PHE A 266 6.31 -10.16 -13.10
CA PHE A 266 7.02 -11.45 -13.16
C PHE A 266 7.81 -11.58 -14.45
N ASN A 267 8.92 -12.33 -14.42
CA ASN A 267 9.71 -12.62 -15.61
C ASN A 267 9.04 -13.67 -16.51
N ASP A 268 8.36 -14.65 -15.90
CA ASP A 268 7.65 -15.70 -16.61
C ASP A 268 6.20 -15.30 -16.96
N GLU A 269 5.74 -15.76 -18.12
CA GLU A 269 4.41 -15.44 -18.66
C GLU A 269 3.29 -16.11 -17.87
N GLU A 270 3.49 -17.33 -17.41
CA GLU A 270 2.49 -18.09 -16.65
C GLU A 270 2.10 -17.36 -15.38
N SER A 271 3.08 -16.86 -14.61
CA SER A 271 2.82 -16.06 -13.42
C SER A 271 2.11 -14.75 -13.74
N ARG A 272 2.51 -14.04 -14.83
CA ARG A 272 1.85 -12.79 -15.26
C ARG A 272 0.38 -13.01 -15.62
N GLU A 273 0.06 -14.13 -16.29
CA GLU A 273 -1.30 -14.44 -16.74
C GLU A 273 -2.26 -14.78 -15.59
N LYS A 274 -1.75 -15.06 -14.39
CA LYS A 274 -2.59 -15.28 -13.19
C LYS A 274 -3.21 -13.98 -12.66
N PHE A 275 -2.81 -12.81 -13.15
CA PHE A 275 -3.29 -11.51 -12.66
C PHE A 275 -3.97 -10.68 -13.74
N GLU A 276 -4.92 -9.87 -13.31
CA GLU A 276 -5.54 -8.85 -14.15
C GLU A 276 -4.57 -7.68 -14.36
N LYS A 277 -4.43 -7.21 -15.62
CA LYS A 277 -3.43 -6.17 -15.95
C LYS A 277 -3.76 -4.78 -15.42
N ASN A 278 -5.06 -4.48 -15.28
CA ASN A 278 -5.56 -3.14 -14.96
C ASN A 278 -6.44 -3.12 -13.72
N GLN A 279 -6.28 -4.10 -12.83
CA GLN A 279 -7.00 -4.17 -11.57
C GLN A 279 -6.09 -4.64 -10.45
N VAL A 280 -6.36 -4.15 -9.26
CA VAL A 280 -5.68 -4.53 -8.02
C VAL A 280 -6.70 -4.95 -6.98
N SER A 281 -6.27 -5.81 -6.07
CA SER A 281 -7.08 -6.26 -4.96
C SER A 281 -7.29 -5.15 -3.93
N SER A 282 -8.40 -5.18 -3.24
CA SER A 282 -8.68 -4.30 -2.11
C SER A 282 -9.45 -5.03 -1.02
N ILE A 283 -9.19 -4.67 0.23
CA ILE A 283 -10.01 -5.05 1.38
C ILE A 283 -10.28 -3.85 2.26
N SER A 284 -11.39 -3.87 2.98
CA SER A 284 -11.65 -2.96 4.08
C SER A 284 -12.29 -3.71 5.25
N PHE A 285 -12.00 -3.29 6.48
CA PHE A 285 -12.56 -3.88 7.70
C PHE A 285 -12.45 -2.94 8.89
N SER A 286 -13.19 -3.27 9.96
CA SER A 286 -13.16 -2.57 11.25
C SER A 286 -12.51 -3.47 12.31
N VAL A 287 -11.72 -2.90 13.21
CA VAL A 287 -11.17 -3.57 14.40
C VAL A 287 -12.21 -3.54 15.53
N LYS A 288 -12.46 -4.67 16.20
CA LYS A 288 -13.47 -4.81 17.27
C LYS A 288 -12.99 -4.30 18.62
#